data_40c02a2eded7e20aecd16ab70b199761
#
_entry.id   40c02a2eded7e20aecd16ab70b199761
#
_cell.length_a   1.000
_cell.length_b   1.000
_cell.length_c   1.000
_cell.angle_alpha   90.00
_cell.angle_beta   90.00
_cell.angle_gamma   90.00
#
_symmetry.space_group_name_H-M   'P 1'
#
loop_
_entity.id
_entity.type
_entity.pdbx_description
1 polymer ?
#
loop_
_entity_poly.entity_id
_entity_poly.type
_entity_poly.pdbx_seq_one_letter_code
_entity_poly.pdbx_strand_id
1 'polypeptide(L)'
;MSDQNEVLFEIKREHLNTGLRGFPVGTCRTSSVDPLEGLHYVGYPIADLADLDPEAAAYLLLYKALPDADQLAAFKAELIKRSAVNPVVINTLKALPKEGHPMEWLIAGLNLLGMTSKTGSFEEDGLNVIARMPEVVAAIYRIRSGWGEPIASKPEL
;
A
#
# COMPACT_ATOMS: atom_id res chain seq x y z
N MET A 1 24.89 -1.31 -21.11
CA MET A 1 24.26 -2.65 -21.04
C MET A 1 25.05 -3.41 -20.01
N SER A 2 24.52 -3.65 -18.80
CA SER A 2 25.20 -4.49 -17.81
C SER A 2 25.29 -5.91 -18.37
N ASP A 3 26.46 -6.52 -18.25
CA ASP A 3 26.69 -7.90 -18.68
C ASP A 3 25.73 -8.80 -17.89
N GLN A 4 24.82 -9.49 -18.56
CA GLN A 4 23.85 -10.39 -17.91
C GLN A 4 24.50 -11.58 -17.20
N ASN A 5 25.81 -11.77 -17.40
CA ASN A 5 26.60 -12.84 -16.80
C ASN A 5 27.50 -12.35 -15.63
N GLU A 6 27.36 -11.09 -15.20
CA GLU A 6 28.10 -10.58 -14.06
C GLU A 6 27.63 -11.28 -12.76
N VAL A 7 28.55 -11.88 -12.03
CA VAL A 7 28.28 -12.50 -10.73
C VAL A 7 28.16 -11.40 -9.68
N LEU A 8 26.94 -11.16 -9.21
CA LEU A 8 26.67 -10.14 -8.20
C LEU A 8 26.95 -10.62 -6.76
N PHE A 9 26.89 -11.93 -6.51
CA PHE A 9 27.03 -12.48 -5.18
C PHE A 9 27.36 -13.98 -5.21
N GLU A 10 28.28 -14.41 -4.34
CA GLU A 10 28.61 -15.82 -4.12
C GLU A 10 28.03 -16.33 -2.80
N ILE A 11 27.29 -17.44 -2.84
CA ILE A 11 26.77 -18.09 -1.63
C ILE A 11 27.86 -18.95 -1.00
N LYS A 12 28.24 -18.64 0.25
CA LYS A 12 29.21 -19.40 1.05
C LYS A 12 28.47 -20.11 2.20
N ARG A 13 29.16 -21.12 2.79
CA ARG A 13 28.57 -21.93 3.87
C ARG A 13 28.14 -21.09 5.10
N GLU A 14 28.85 -20.01 5.39
CA GLU A 14 28.55 -19.08 6.48
C GLU A 14 27.18 -18.41 6.31
N HIS A 15 26.71 -18.24 5.07
CA HIS A 15 25.44 -17.61 4.76
C HIS A 15 24.22 -18.46 5.13
N LEU A 16 24.38 -19.77 5.39
CA LEU A 16 23.28 -20.64 5.80
C LEU A 16 22.61 -20.20 7.12
N ASN A 17 23.33 -19.44 7.95
CA ASN A 17 22.83 -18.98 9.25
C ASN A 17 22.49 -17.48 9.28
N THR A 18 22.62 -16.75 8.16
CA THR A 18 22.40 -15.29 8.10
C THR A 18 21.00 -14.91 7.61
N GLY A 19 20.19 -15.88 7.19
CA GLY A 19 18.93 -15.60 6.49
C GLY A 19 19.17 -14.82 5.21
N LEU A 20 18.31 -13.88 4.87
CA LEU A 20 18.46 -13.02 3.68
C LEU A 20 19.29 -11.75 3.92
N ARG A 21 19.87 -11.58 5.10
CA ARG A 21 20.63 -10.37 5.43
C ARG A 21 21.90 -10.26 4.56
N GLY A 22 22.00 -9.15 3.82
CA GLY A 22 23.13 -8.89 2.92
C GLY A 22 23.02 -9.53 1.55
N PHE A 23 21.95 -10.27 1.27
CA PHE A 23 21.73 -10.86 -0.05
C PHE A 23 20.97 -9.89 -0.98
N PRO A 24 21.45 -9.68 -2.22
CA PRO A 24 20.69 -8.94 -3.22
C PRO A 24 19.51 -9.79 -3.69
N VAL A 25 18.29 -9.32 -3.44
CA VAL A 25 17.05 -10.03 -3.84
C VAL A 25 16.38 -9.36 -5.04
N GLY A 26 16.80 -8.17 -5.42
CA GLY A 26 16.24 -7.42 -6.54
C GLY A 26 16.61 -5.94 -6.50
N THR A 27 16.12 -5.19 -7.47
CA THR A 27 16.26 -3.74 -7.53
C THR A 27 14.98 -3.06 -7.07
N CYS A 28 15.10 -2.06 -6.19
CA CYS A 28 13.99 -1.19 -5.81
C CYS A 28 14.08 0.11 -6.62
N ARG A 29 12.99 0.46 -7.31
CA ARG A 29 12.90 1.70 -8.10
C ARG A 29 12.02 2.76 -7.45
N THR A 30 11.42 2.43 -6.32
CA THR A 30 10.47 3.31 -5.62
C THR A 30 11.10 4.01 -4.44
N SER A 31 12.10 3.41 -3.82
CA SER A 31 12.72 3.97 -2.62
C SER A 31 14.18 3.55 -2.50
N SER A 32 14.94 4.39 -1.82
CA SER A 32 16.30 4.11 -1.37
C SER A 32 16.49 4.64 0.04
N VAL A 33 17.39 4.02 0.79
CA VAL A 33 17.78 4.48 2.12
C VAL A 33 19.28 4.68 2.12
N ASP A 34 19.71 5.93 2.30
CA ASP A 34 21.10 6.28 2.51
C ASP A 34 21.36 6.44 4.01
N PRO A 35 22.48 5.90 4.56
CA PRO A 35 22.80 6.02 5.99
C PRO A 35 22.97 7.46 6.49
N LEU A 36 23.34 8.40 5.62
CA LEU A 36 23.57 9.80 5.96
C LEU A 36 22.40 10.70 5.55
N GLU A 37 21.85 10.49 4.37
CA GLU A 37 20.79 11.31 3.78
C GLU A 37 19.36 10.81 4.11
N GLY A 38 19.24 9.57 4.56
CA GLY A 38 17.97 8.98 4.99
C GLY A 38 17.14 8.38 3.85
N LEU A 39 15.84 8.39 4.02
CA LEU A 39 14.87 7.78 3.10
C LEU A 39 14.54 8.72 1.94
N HIS A 40 14.55 8.15 0.73
CA HIS A 40 14.13 8.82 -0.50
C HIS A 40 13.03 8.00 -1.19
N TYR A 41 12.02 8.67 -1.73
CA TYR A 41 11.04 8.10 -2.65
C TYR A 41 11.27 8.64 -4.07
N VAL A 42 11.61 7.76 -5.00
CA VAL A 42 11.87 8.08 -6.41
C VAL A 42 12.89 9.23 -6.54
N GLY A 43 13.89 9.27 -5.64
CA GLY A 43 14.93 10.30 -5.59
C GLY A 43 14.60 11.56 -4.81
N TYR A 44 13.36 11.72 -4.33
CA TYR A 44 12.97 12.85 -3.46
C TYR A 44 13.22 12.49 -1.99
N PRO A 45 13.92 13.34 -1.21
CA PRO A 45 14.04 13.15 0.24
C PRO A 45 12.67 13.09 0.90
N ILE A 46 12.50 12.20 1.87
CA ILE A 46 11.20 12.07 2.57
C ILE A 46 10.78 13.36 3.26
N ALA A 47 11.72 14.19 3.70
CA ALA A 47 11.45 15.48 4.31
C ALA A 47 10.69 16.44 3.36
N ASP A 48 11.01 16.41 2.07
CA ASP A 48 10.36 17.24 1.05
C ASP A 48 8.94 16.76 0.71
N LEU A 49 8.64 15.51 1.05
CA LEU A 49 7.34 14.88 0.78
C LEU A 49 6.41 14.88 1.99
N ALA A 50 6.92 15.17 3.19
CA ALA A 50 6.18 15.03 4.44
C ALA A 50 4.96 15.95 4.55
N ASP A 51 5.02 17.12 3.92
CA ASP A 51 3.94 18.10 3.92
C ASP A 51 2.99 18.01 2.72
N LEU A 52 3.23 17.03 1.82
CA LEU A 52 2.36 16.80 0.67
C LEU A 52 1.15 15.96 1.07
N ASP A 53 0.08 16.08 0.27
CA ASP A 53 -1.07 15.20 0.39
C ASP A 53 -0.65 13.72 0.23
N PRO A 54 -1.19 12.78 1.03
CA PRO A 54 -0.88 11.36 0.91
C PRO A 54 -1.09 10.80 -0.50
N GLU A 55 -2.06 11.33 -1.23
CA GLU A 55 -2.34 10.96 -2.62
C GLU A 55 -1.22 11.38 -3.56
N ALA A 56 -0.54 12.49 -3.31
CA ALA A 56 0.62 12.91 -4.11
C ALA A 56 1.79 11.93 -3.93
N ALA A 57 2.02 11.43 -2.71
CA ALA A 57 3.03 10.40 -2.45
C ALA A 57 2.66 9.07 -3.09
N ALA A 58 1.38 8.67 -3.04
CA ALA A 58 0.89 7.47 -3.73
C ALA A 58 1.07 7.60 -5.25
N TYR A 59 0.74 8.74 -5.84
CA TYR A 59 0.94 9.05 -7.25
C TYR A 59 2.41 8.93 -7.64
N LEU A 60 3.31 9.57 -6.87
CA LEU A 60 4.75 9.50 -7.08
C LEU A 60 5.27 8.06 -7.13
N LEU A 61 4.86 7.22 -6.18
CA LEU A 61 5.29 5.82 -6.13
C LEU A 61 4.76 4.98 -7.29
N LEU A 62 3.55 5.27 -7.79
CA LEU A 62 2.94 4.59 -8.93
C LEU A 62 3.55 5.06 -10.26
N TYR A 63 3.59 6.37 -10.50
CA TYR A 63 3.91 6.95 -11.79
C TYR A 63 5.34 7.48 -11.92
N LYS A 64 6.13 7.45 -10.83
CA LYS A 64 7.55 7.84 -10.79
C LYS A 64 7.80 9.34 -11.04
N ALA A 65 6.78 10.16 -10.88
CA ALA A 65 6.85 11.61 -10.96
C ALA A 65 5.86 12.25 -9.99
N LEU A 66 6.17 13.42 -9.44
CA LEU A 66 5.21 14.19 -8.65
C LEU A 66 4.10 14.70 -9.57
N PRO A 67 2.83 14.65 -9.13
CA PRO A 67 1.73 15.20 -9.90
C PRO A 67 1.77 16.74 -9.91
N ASP A 68 1.36 17.36 -11.01
CA ASP A 68 0.91 18.74 -11.00
C ASP A 68 -0.48 18.85 -10.35
N ALA A 69 -1.00 20.09 -10.21
CA ALA A 69 -2.27 20.33 -9.52
C ALA A 69 -3.46 19.63 -10.20
N ASP A 70 -3.50 19.63 -11.53
CA ASP A 70 -4.58 19.01 -12.30
C ASP A 70 -4.52 17.48 -12.23
N GLN A 71 -3.31 16.93 -12.30
CA GLN A 71 -3.06 15.49 -12.15
C GLN A 71 -3.43 15.00 -10.75
N LEU A 72 -3.07 15.77 -9.71
CA LEU A 72 -3.43 15.43 -8.33
C LEU A 72 -4.95 15.46 -8.14
N ALA A 73 -5.62 16.49 -8.64
CA ALA A 73 -7.09 16.59 -8.57
C ALA A 73 -7.77 15.42 -9.29
N ALA A 74 -7.32 15.07 -10.49
CA ALA A 74 -7.84 13.94 -11.25
C ALA A 74 -7.59 12.60 -10.53
N PHE A 75 -6.41 12.42 -9.94
CA PHE A 75 -6.07 11.22 -9.18
C PHE A 75 -6.94 11.06 -7.92
N LYS A 76 -7.13 12.13 -7.16
CA LYS A 76 -8.05 12.14 -6.01
C LYS A 76 -9.47 11.78 -6.42
N ALA A 77 -9.99 12.37 -7.51
CA ALA A 77 -11.30 12.05 -8.02
C ALA A 77 -11.44 10.57 -8.43
N GLU A 78 -10.41 9.99 -9.03
CA GLU A 78 -10.40 8.57 -9.39
C GLU A 78 -10.38 7.66 -8.15
N LEU A 79 -9.62 8.00 -7.10
CA LEU A 79 -9.62 7.25 -5.84
C LEU A 79 -10.99 7.32 -5.16
N ILE A 80 -11.64 8.50 -5.12
CA ILE A 80 -12.99 8.67 -4.58
C ILE A 80 -13.98 7.78 -5.33
N LYS A 81 -13.95 7.78 -6.67
CA LYS A 81 -14.82 6.95 -7.50
C LYS A 81 -14.66 5.45 -7.21
N ARG A 82 -13.46 5.00 -6.84
CA ARG A 82 -13.13 3.60 -6.54
C ARG A 82 -13.34 3.21 -5.07
N SER A 83 -13.59 4.17 -4.17
CA SER A 83 -13.52 3.96 -2.73
C SER A 83 -14.57 3.00 -2.16
N ALA A 84 -15.69 2.82 -2.85
CA ALA A 84 -16.78 1.97 -2.36
C ALA A 84 -16.33 0.52 -2.11
N VAL A 85 -16.50 0.07 -0.87
CA VAL A 85 -16.18 -1.30 -0.44
C VAL A 85 -17.40 -2.20 -0.65
N ASN A 86 -17.18 -3.39 -1.21
CA ASN A 86 -18.26 -4.35 -1.38
C ASN A 86 -18.85 -4.74 -0.01
N PRO A 87 -20.20 -4.72 0.17
CA PRO A 87 -20.83 -5.07 1.43
C PRO A 87 -20.44 -6.46 1.97
N VAL A 88 -20.07 -7.40 1.11
CA VAL A 88 -19.58 -8.71 1.52
C VAL A 88 -18.33 -8.59 2.39
N VAL A 89 -17.41 -7.67 2.09
CA VAL A 89 -16.19 -7.43 2.88
C VAL A 89 -16.59 -7.00 4.30
N ILE A 90 -17.43 -5.98 4.40
CA ILE A 90 -17.85 -5.43 5.70
C ILE A 90 -18.63 -6.47 6.52
N ASN A 91 -19.55 -7.18 5.90
CA ASN A 91 -20.35 -8.20 6.59
C ASN A 91 -19.49 -9.38 7.06
N THR A 92 -18.49 -9.79 6.30
CA THR A 92 -17.55 -10.83 6.72
C THR A 92 -16.69 -10.35 7.88
N LEU A 93 -16.19 -9.11 7.84
CA LEU A 93 -15.45 -8.54 8.96
C LEU A 93 -16.27 -8.53 10.25
N LYS A 94 -17.56 -8.21 10.20
CA LYS A 94 -18.46 -8.27 11.38
C LYS A 94 -18.59 -9.65 11.98
N ALA A 95 -18.45 -10.70 11.18
CA ALA A 95 -18.55 -12.09 11.63
C ALA A 95 -17.25 -12.66 12.21
N LEU A 96 -16.14 -11.93 12.11
CA LEU A 96 -14.85 -12.38 12.65
C LEU A 96 -14.85 -12.36 14.18
N PRO A 97 -14.11 -13.29 14.84
CA PRO A 97 -13.86 -13.24 16.27
C PRO A 97 -13.22 -11.92 16.67
N LYS A 98 -13.73 -11.28 17.75
CA LYS A 98 -13.23 -9.97 18.20
C LYS A 98 -11.87 -10.05 18.91
N GLU A 99 -11.54 -11.22 19.37
CA GLU A 99 -10.24 -11.57 19.93
C GLU A 99 -9.20 -11.62 18.78
N GLY A 100 -8.06 -11.41 18.91
CA GLY A 100 -7.03 -11.42 17.86
C GLY A 100 -6.48 -10.04 17.53
N HIS A 101 -5.36 -10.04 16.86
CA HIS A 101 -4.66 -8.81 16.51
C HIS A 101 -5.36 -8.05 15.37
N PRO A 102 -5.46 -6.71 15.40
CA PRO A 102 -6.08 -5.94 14.32
C PRO A 102 -5.49 -6.21 12.94
N MET A 103 -4.21 -6.56 12.87
CA MET A 103 -3.56 -6.91 11.61
C MET A 103 -4.07 -8.20 10.98
N GLU A 104 -4.57 -9.15 11.77
CA GLU A 104 -5.21 -10.38 11.26
C GLU A 104 -6.52 -10.04 10.54
N TRP A 105 -7.27 -9.09 11.09
CA TRP A 105 -8.46 -8.54 10.45
C TRP A 105 -8.12 -7.79 9.16
N LEU A 106 -7.03 -7.01 9.16
CA LEU A 106 -6.57 -6.31 7.96
C LEU A 106 -6.17 -7.28 6.84
N ILE A 107 -5.47 -8.36 7.18
CA ILE A 107 -5.12 -9.42 6.23
C ILE A 107 -6.40 -10.07 5.66
N ALA A 108 -7.36 -10.39 6.51
CA ALA A 108 -8.66 -10.92 6.07
C ALA A 108 -9.39 -9.94 5.15
N GLY A 109 -9.43 -8.65 5.50
CA GLY A 109 -10.03 -7.59 4.70
C GLY A 109 -9.39 -7.45 3.33
N LEU A 110 -8.05 -7.48 3.26
CA LEU A 110 -7.31 -7.45 2.00
C LEU A 110 -7.63 -8.64 1.10
N ASN A 111 -7.67 -9.85 1.67
CA ASN A 111 -8.05 -11.04 0.91
C ASN A 111 -9.48 -10.93 0.35
N LEU A 112 -10.42 -10.44 1.15
CA LEU A 112 -11.80 -10.23 0.73
C LEU A 112 -11.91 -9.16 -0.36
N LEU A 113 -11.14 -8.07 -0.28
CA LEU A 113 -11.05 -7.07 -1.37
C LEU A 113 -10.56 -7.73 -2.66
N GLY A 114 -9.50 -8.54 -2.60
CA GLY A 114 -9.01 -9.28 -3.75
C GLY A 114 -10.06 -10.23 -4.35
N MET A 115 -10.80 -10.95 -3.51
CA MET A 115 -11.84 -11.88 -3.97
C MET A 115 -13.04 -11.17 -4.61
N THR A 116 -13.36 -9.94 -4.19
CA THR A 116 -14.57 -9.22 -4.62
C THR A 116 -14.33 -8.18 -5.70
N SER A 117 -13.08 -7.81 -5.98
CA SER A 117 -12.79 -6.69 -6.87
C SER A 117 -11.54 -6.85 -7.75
N LYS A 118 -11.00 -8.06 -7.85
CA LYS A 118 -9.83 -8.34 -8.70
C LYS A 118 -10.19 -8.12 -10.18
N THR A 119 -9.36 -7.35 -10.88
CA THR A 119 -9.51 -7.08 -12.32
C THR A 119 -8.57 -7.92 -13.18
N GLY A 120 -7.49 -8.42 -12.61
CA GLY A 120 -6.40 -9.10 -13.31
C GLY A 120 -5.30 -8.16 -13.82
N SER A 121 -5.49 -6.85 -13.69
CA SER A 121 -4.47 -5.85 -13.91
C SER A 121 -3.83 -5.48 -12.56
N PHE A 122 -2.52 -5.60 -12.45
CA PHE A 122 -1.78 -5.24 -11.24
C PHE A 122 -1.98 -3.76 -10.86
N GLU A 123 -1.99 -2.88 -11.86
CA GLU A 123 -2.14 -1.43 -11.67
C GLU A 123 -3.55 -1.08 -11.18
N GLU A 124 -4.58 -1.62 -11.84
CA GLU A 124 -5.98 -1.41 -11.44
C GLU A 124 -6.29 -2.01 -10.06
N ASP A 125 -5.77 -3.19 -9.77
CA ASP A 125 -5.95 -3.84 -8.47
C ASP A 125 -5.24 -3.04 -7.36
N GLY A 126 -4.06 -2.47 -7.64
CA GLY A 126 -3.35 -1.57 -6.75
C GLY A 126 -4.13 -0.30 -6.43
N LEU A 127 -4.68 0.38 -7.44
CA LEU A 127 -5.54 1.56 -7.26
C LEU A 127 -6.79 1.24 -6.46
N ASN A 128 -7.43 0.09 -6.73
CA ASN A 128 -8.60 -0.36 -5.98
C ASN A 128 -8.28 -0.60 -4.49
N VAL A 129 -7.12 -1.16 -4.17
CA VAL A 129 -6.68 -1.35 -2.78
C VAL A 129 -6.42 -0.02 -2.11
N ILE A 130 -5.66 0.88 -2.74
CA ILE A 130 -5.36 2.22 -2.20
C ILE A 130 -6.66 2.97 -1.88
N ALA A 131 -7.61 2.98 -2.81
CA ALA A 131 -8.86 3.71 -2.66
C ALA A 131 -9.77 3.17 -1.54
N ARG A 132 -9.78 1.85 -1.31
CA ARG A 132 -10.70 1.20 -0.35
C ARG A 132 -10.11 0.95 1.03
N MET A 133 -8.80 1.02 1.14
CA MET A 133 -8.11 0.73 2.40
C MET A 133 -8.56 1.63 3.55
N PRO A 134 -8.76 2.95 3.39
CA PRO A 134 -9.24 3.81 4.48
C PRO A 134 -10.58 3.34 5.06
N GLU A 135 -11.54 2.96 4.21
CA GLU A 135 -12.84 2.46 4.66
C GLU A 135 -12.72 1.11 5.38
N VAL A 136 -11.89 0.20 4.86
CA VAL A 136 -11.65 -1.12 5.51
C VAL A 136 -11.01 -0.94 6.88
N VAL A 137 -10.00 -0.10 7.00
CA VAL A 137 -9.32 0.18 8.29
C VAL A 137 -10.28 0.81 9.30
N ALA A 138 -11.06 1.81 8.86
CA ALA A 138 -12.07 2.46 9.69
C ALA A 138 -13.15 1.46 10.14
N ALA A 139 -13.61 0.59 9.25
CA ALA A 139 -14.58 -0.46 9.57
C ALA A 139 -14.04 -1.44 10.62
N ILE A 140 -12.81 -1.93 10.44
CA ILE A 140 -12.15 -2.83 11.39
C ILE A 140 -12.10 -2.17 12.78
N TYR A 141 -11.64 -0.92 12.85
CA TYR A 141 -11.54 -0.20 14.12
C TYR A 141 -12.91 -0.06 14.80
N ARG A 142 -13.93 0.40 14.08
CA ARG A 142 -15.28 0.61 14.62
C ARG A 142 -15.94 -0.67 15.08
N ILE A 143 -15.88 -1.73 14.27
CA ILE A 143 -16.47 -3.03 14.59
C ILE A 143 -15.82 -3.63 15.83
N ARG A 144 -14.49 -3.61 15.93
CA ARG A 144 -13.75 -4.13 17.08
C ARG A 144 -14.01 -3.34 18.36
N SER A 145 -14.11 -2.01 18.26
CA SER A 145 -14.40 -1.12 19.40
C SER A 145 -15.88 -1.11 19.81
N GLY A 146 -16.76 -1.79 19.08
CA GLY A 146 -18.19 -1.78 19.36
C GLY A 146 -18.88 -0.46 19.03
N TRP A 147 -18.29 0.37 18.14
CA TRP A 147 -18.81 1.69 17.78
C TRP A 147 -19.87 1.67 16.66
N GLY A 148 -20.35 0.47 16.33
CA GLY A 148 -21.40 0.28 15.34
C GLY A 148 -20.90 0.27 13.89
N GLU A 149 -21.79 0.59 12.96
CA GLU A 149 -21.54 0.53 11.52
C GLU A 149 -20.42 1.49 11.08
N PRO A 150 -19.69 1.14 10.00
CA PRO A 150 -18.78 2.09 9.35
C PRO A 150 -19.54 3.36 8.96
N ILE A 151 -18.90 4.50 9.14
CA ILE A 151 -19.44 5.77 8.65
C ILE A 151 -19.07 5.84 7.16
N ALA A 152 -20.04 6.08 6.29
CA ALA A 152 -19.80 6.28 4.87
C ALA A 152 -18.80 7.43 4.68
N SER A 153 -17.81 7.22 3.81
CA SER A 153 -16.88 8.29 3.44
C SER A 153 -17.65 9.44 2.80
N LYS A 154 -17.30 10.66 3.20
CA LYS A 154 -17.84 11.86 2.54
C LYS A 154 -16.92 12.20 1.37
N PRO A 155 -17.44 12.36 0.15
CA PRO A 155 -16.63 12.67 -1.03
C PRO A 155 -15.88 14.01 -0.94
N GLU A 156 -16.22 14.84 0.05
CA GLU A 156 -15.75 16.22 0.19
C GLU A 156 -14.61 16.39 1.24
N LEU A 157 -14.10 15.28 1.77
CA LEU A 157 -13.04 15.32 2.80
C LEU A 157 -11.76 14.71 2.25
#